data_e7fe4fecf109c91b6ef743d7e172a7ed
#
_entry.id   e7fe4fecf109c91b6ef743d7e172a7ed
#
_cell.length_a   1.000
_cell.length_b   1.000
_cell.length_c   1.000
_cell.angle_alpha   90.00
_cell.angle_beta   90.00
_cell.angle_gamma   90.00
#
_symmetry.space_group_name_H-M   'P 1'
#
loop_
_entity.id
_entity.type
_entity.pdbx_description
1 polymer ?
#
loop_
_entity_poly.entity_id
_entity_poly.type
_entity_poly.pdbx_seq_one_letter_code
_entity_poly.pdbx_strand_id
1 'polypeptide(L)'
;MNQTALPARSGLLVVSLCFLTLVADGYDLIIYGATVPRLLEEPGWNLGPAAAGMIGSWTLVGLMVGMGAAGPMTDRMGRRNLIMIGVLWFSIGSILCAIAPSSFSLAAARFVTGIGLGGVVPSAVALTVEYAPTNRRQLYNALTLTGYSVGGIICALLAIALLQAHGWRTLYALGALYVLILPVMYRLLPESVNFLVDRGRMEEARQLATQYSLDLAQILRDQQQHRLQDATAGARGYRQLMSAEFRFSALLFAFVCFCVQLIVYGLNTWLPQLMRKAGYPLGSSLQFLLVMQFGAVVGMVGGSWLADRVGSKRVIIPFFLLGGLSLIALSQQLDFAWLMLAVFGAGIGSIGTTTLIYGYIAAHFPASCRGSAIGAAQALGRFGSILGPLIGGWIVGSNLGLQWNFYAFVVPAVVAAVFVPLIPKSGCTGPAHGYGNGKTDRIRASKEAG
;
A
#
# COMPACT_ATOMS: atom_id res chain seq x y z
N MET A 1 -25.74 41.22 6.73
CA MET A 1 -24.36 41.03 6.26
C MET A 1 -24.37 39.82 5.35
N ASN A 2 -24.25 40.05 4.03
CA ASN A 2 -24.22 38.98 3.04
C ASN A 2 -22.93 38.17 3.25
N GLN A 3 -23.06 36.95 3.78
CA GLN A 3 -21.99 35.96 3.67
C GLN A 3 -21.94 35.57 2.19
N THR A 4 -20.95 36.10 1.48
CA THR A 4 -20.59 35.61 0.16
C THR A 4 -20.22 34.12 0.32
N ALA A 5 -21.12 33.24 -0.14
CA ALA A 5 -20.90 31.80 -0.16
C ALA A 5 -19.60 31.56 -0.94
N LEU A 6 -18.56 31.07 -0.23
CA LEU A 6 -17.33 30.62 -0.86
C LEU A 6 -17.69 29.52 -1.86
N PRO A 7 -17.11 29.52 -3.07
CA PRO A 7 -17.39 28.48 -4.05
C PRO A 7 -17.10 27.10 -3.45
N ALA A 8 -18.05 26.18 -3.59
CA ALA A 8 -17.92 24.82 -3.08
C ALA A 8 -16.65 24.17 -3.67
N ARG A 9 -15.67 23.84 -2.82
CA ARG A 9 -14.46 23.15 -3.25
C ARG A 9 -14.77 21.67 -3.46
N SER A 10 -14.24 21.11 -4.52
CA SER A 10 -14.42 19.70 -4.82
C SER A 10 -13.58 18.81 -3.91
N GLY A 11 -14.19 17.82 -3.27
CA GLY A 11 -13.46 16.77 -2.54
C GLY A 11 -12.47 16.00 -3.44
N LEU A 12 -12.65 16.04 -4.77
CA LEU A 12 -11.72 15.47 -5.75
C LEU A 12 -10.32 16.08 -5.64
N LEU A 13 -10.21 17.38 -5.31
CA LEU A 13 -8.90 18.01 -5.10
C LEU A 13 -8.14 17.37 -3.93
N VAL A 14 -8.84 17.10 -2.82
CA VAL A 14 -8.25 16.44 -1.65
C VAL A 14 -7.78 15.03 -2.01
N VAL A 15 -8.62 14.28 -2.71
CA VAL A 15 -8.29 12.93 -3.20
C VAL A 15 -7.07 12.97 -4.11
N SER A 16 -6.99 13.95 -5.04
CA SER A 16 -5.84 14.10 -5.94
C SER A 16 -4.54 14.41 -5.18
N LEU A 17 -4.58 15.25 -4.15
CA LEU A 17 -3.41 15.53 -3.32
C LEU A 17 -2.99 14.30 -2.49
N CYS A 18 -3.94 13.55 -1.96
CA CYS A 18 -3.66 12.27 -1.29
C CYS A 18 -3.08 11.23 -2.26
N PHE A 19 -3.62 11.14 -3.48
CA PHE A 19 -3.07 10.31 -4.54
C PHE A 19 -1.62 10.67 -4.87
N LEU A 20 -1.31 11.95 -5.07
CA LEU A 20 0.07 12.41 -5.32
C LEU A 20 1.01 12.09 -4.15
N THR A 21 0.50 12.11 -2.92
CA THR A 21 1.28 11.70 -1.75
C THR A 21 1.65 10.21 -1.82
N LEU A 22 0.70 9.35 -2.24
CA LEU A 22 0.98 7.92 -2.43
C LEU A 22 1.86 7.65 -3.66
N VAL A 23 1.86 8.52 -4.65
CA VAL A 23 2.83 8.46 -5.77
C VAL A 23 4.25 8.68 -5.24
N ALA A 24 4.45 9.62 -4.31
CA ALA A 24 5.76 9.82 -3.67
C ALA A 24 6.20 8.60 -2.85
N ASP A 25 5.28 8.00 -2.08
CA ASP A 25 5.54 6.79 -1.30
C ASP A 25 5.93 5.60 -2.21
N GLY A 26 5.16 5.38 -3.29
CA GLY A 26 5.46 4.33 -4.25
C GLY A 26 6.79 4.55 -5.00
N TYR A 27 7.11 5.80 -5.33
CA TYR A 27 8.40 6.15 -5.92
C TYR A 27 9.56 5.75 -5.00
N ASP A 28 9.49 6.09 -3.70
CA ASP A 28 10.55 5.77 -2.73
C ASP A 28 10.76 4.28 -2.53
N LEU A 29 9.68 3.54 -2.42
CA LEU A 29 9.78 2.10 -2.17
C LEU A 29 10.33 1.33 -3.38
N ILE A 30 10.11 1.85 -4.60
CA ILE A 30 10.56 1.20 -5.84
C ILE A 30 11.96 1.65 -6.26
N ILE A 31 12.37 2.88 -5.93
CA ILE A 31 13.68 3.45 -6.35
C ILE A 31 14.85 2.58 -5.89
N TYR A 32 14.75 1.99 -4.69
CA TYR A 32 15.83 1.14 -4.17
C TYR A 32 16.06 -0.05 -5.09
N GLY A 33 15.01 -0.79 -5.44
CA GLY A 33 15.11 -1.94 -6.33
C GLY A 33 15.64 -1.58 -7.72
N ALA A 34 15.23 -0.43 -8.27
CA ALA A 34 15.74 0.07 -9.53
C ALA A 34 17.25 0.38 -9.47
N THR A 35 17.74 0.85 -8.32
CA THR A 35 19.15 1.25 -8.14
C THR A 35 20.07 0.14 -7.66
N VAL A 36 19.56 -0.94 -7.07
CA VAL A 36 20.36 -2.09 -6.57
C VAL A 36 21.42 -2.56 -7.57
N PRO A 37 21.14 -2.75 -8.89
CA PRO A 37 22.16 -3.18 -9.81
C PRO A 37 23.39 -2.26 -9.90
N ARG A 38 23.18 -0.94 -9.78
CA ARG A 38 24.26 0.07 -9.79
C ARG A 38 24.94 0.19 -8.44
N LEU A 39 24.18 0.02 -7.34
CA LEU A 39 24.75 0.05 -6.00
C LEU A 39 25.72 -1.10 -5.76
N LEU A 40 25.46 -2.27 -6.32
CA LEU A 40 26.37 -3.42 -6.26
C LEU A 40 27.65 -3.21 -7.06
N GLU A 41 27.65 -2.32 -8.03
CA GLU A 41 28.79 -1.94 -8.88
C GLU A 41 29.49 -0.65 -8.40
N GLU A 42 29.01 -0.02 -7.30
CA GLU A 42 29.52 1.28 -6.86
C GLU A 42 30.98 1.15 -6.39
N PRO A 43 31.91 1.92 -6.99
CA PRO A 43 33.32 1.83 -6.64
C PRO A 43 33.57 2.16 -5.17
N GLY A 44 34.40 1.36 -4.51
CA GLY A 44 34.80 1.57 -3.11
C GLY A 44 33.78 1.11 -2.06
N TRP A 45 32.54 0.68 -2.46
CA TRP A 45 31.56 0.20 -1.47
C TRP A 45 31.70 -1.28 -1.16
N ASN A 46 32.25 -2.08 -2.07
CA ASN A 46 32.37 -3.55 -1.94
C ASN A 46 31.07 -4.21 -1.41
N LEU A 47 29.93 -3.72 -1.93
CA LEU A 47 28.62 -4.07 -1.43
C LEU A 47 28.22 -5.47 -1.94
N GLY A 48 28.14 -6.44 -1.02
CA GLY A 48 27.60 -7.76 -1.34
C GLY A 48 26.06 -7.77 -1.39
N PRO A 49 25.46 -8.76 -2.08
CA PRO A 49 23.99 -8.86 -2.20
C PRO A 49 23.27 -8.93 -0.84
N ALA A 50 23.81 -9.65 0.14
CA ALA A 50 23.22 -9.74 1.47
C ALA A 50 23.15 -8.35 2.16
N ALA A 51 24.23 -7.56 2.07
CA ALA A 51 24.27 -6.21 2.61
C ALA A 51 23.32 -5.26 1.84
N ALA A 52 23.20 -5.40 0.52
CA ALA A 52 22.20 -4.69 -0.27
C ALA A 52 20.77 -5.04 0.17
N GLY A 53 20.45 -6.31 0.40
CA GLY A 53 19.16 -6.72 0.96
C GLY A 53 18.87 -6.07 2.31
N MET A 54 19.88 -5.98 3.17
CA MET A 54 19.78 -5.31 4.47
C MET A 54 19.47 -3.82 4.33
N ILE A 55 20.12 -3.09 3.42
CA ILE A 55 19.84 -1.67 3.15
C ILE A 55 18.37 -1.48 2.71
N GLY A 56 17.86 -2.35 1.82
CA GLY A 56 16.44 -2.32 1.42
C GLY A 56 15.50 -2.52 2.60
N SER A 57 15.83 -3.43 3.51
CA SER A 57 15.02 -3.72 4.70
C SER A 57 15.04 -2.59 5.73
N TRP A 58 16.12 -1.80 5.85
CA TRP A 58 16.18 -0.68 6.78
C TRP A 58 15.10 0.36 6.55
N THR A 59 14.73 0.64 5.30
CA THR A 59 13.58 1.52 5.00
C THR A 59 12.27 0.98 5.60
N LEU A 60 12.05 -0.34 5.49
CA LEU A 60 10.84 -1.00 5.97
C LEU A 60 10.79 -1.09 7.50
N VAL A 61 11.96 -1.24 8.13
CA VAL A 61 12.09 -1.11 9.60
C VAL A 61 11.76 0.32 10.03
N GLY A 62 12.32 1.33 9.35
CA GLY A 62 11.99 2.74 9.59
C GLY A 62 10.49 3.01 9.44
N LEU A 63 9.87 2.49 8.38
CA LEU A 63 8.44 2.62 8.12
C LEU A 63 7.60 1.97 9.23
N MET A 64 8.01 0.81 9.74
CA MET A 64 7.34 0.16 10.87
C MET A 64 7.41 1.00 12.15
N VAL A 65 8.57 1.59 12.45
CA VAL A 65 8.75 2.52 13.58
C VAL A 65 7.88 3.77 13.39
N GLY A 66 7.88 4.36 12.19
CA GLY A 66 7.06 5.52 11.84
C GLY A 66 5.56 5.25 11.97
N MET A 67 5.10 4.08 11.55
CA MET A 67 3.70 3.65 11.72
C MET A 67 3.31 3.57 13.21
N GLY A 68 4.18 3.05 14.07
CA GLY A 68 3.95 2.99 15.50
C GLY A 68 3.80 4.39 16.14
N ALA A 69 4.56 5.37 15.62
CA ALA A 69 4.49 6.76 16.08
C ALA A 69 3.31 7.54 15.46
N ALA A 70 2.81 7.11 14.31
CA ALA A 70 1.82 7.85 13.52
C ALA A 70 0.49 8.07 14.26
N GLY A 71 0.00 7.07 15.01
CA GLY A 71 -1.24 7.19 15.78
C GLY A 71 -1.22 8.38 16.75
N PRO A 72 -0.34 8.38 17.75
CA PRO A 72 -0.21 9.51 18.69
C PRO A 72 0.11 10.85 18.02
N MET A 73 0.86 10.84 16.90
CA MET A 73 1.15 12.06 16.14
C MET A 73 -0.09 12.58 15.42
N THR A 74 -0.86 11.71 14.77
CA THR A 74 -2.12 12.08 14.11
C THR A 74 -3.10 12.72 15.09
N ASP A 75 -3.22 12.14 16.28
CA ASP A 75 -4.10 12.63 17.34
C ASP A 75 -3.66 14.01 17.86
N ARG A 76 -2.36 14.31 17.84
CA ARG A 76 -1.83 15.59 18.34
C ARG A 76 -1.80 16.68 17.29
N MET A 77 -1.37 16.36 16.06
CA MET A 77 -1.03 17.33 15.03
C MET A 77 -2.05 17.39 13.89
N GLY A 78 -2.94 16.40 13.77
CA GLY A 78 -3.89 16.26 12.67
C GLY A 78 -3.31 15.50 11.48
N ARG A 79 -4.20 15.09 10.59
CA ARG A 79 -3.84 14.28 9.40
C ARG A 79 -3.12 15.09 8.33
N ARG A 80 -3.57 16.34 8.10
CA ARG A 80 -2.94 17.28 7.16
C ARG A 80 -1.48 17.52 7.49
N ASN A 81 -1.20 17.89 8.74
CA ASN A 81 0.17 18.21 9.16
C ASN A 81 1.06 16.98 9.11
N LEU A 82 0.56 15.81 9.50
CA LEU A 82 1.32 14.56 9.43
C LEU A 82 1.71 14.22 8.00
N ILE A 83 0.80 14.38 7.03
CA ILE A 83 1.11 14.16 5.60
C ILE A 83 2.18 15.15 5.13
N MET A 84 2.03 16.45 5.43
CA MET A 84 3.00 17.46 5.00
C MET A 84 4.39 17.23 5.61
N ILE A 85 4.45 16.90 6.90
CA ILE A 85 5.71 16.55 7.58
C ILE A 85 6.31 15.30 6.94
N GLY A 86 5.51 14.28 6.64
CA GLY A 86 5.96 13.07 5.98
C GLY A 86 6.55 13.34 4.60
N VAL A 87 5.92 14.18 3.78
CA VAL A 87 6.44 14.59 2.46
C VAL A 87 7.75 15.39 2.60
N LEU A 88 7.83 16.32 3.56
CA LEU A 88 9.06 17.06 3.84
C LEU A 88 10.19 16.13 4.28
N TRP A 89 9.87 15.24 5.22
CA TRP A 89 10.82 14.27 5.76
C TRP A 89 11.34 13.30 4.68
N PHE A 90 10.44 12.80 3.84
CA PHE A 90 10.79 12.00 2.68
C PHE A 90 11.73 12.75 1.74
N SER A 91 11.43 14.00 1.41
CA SER A 91 12.29 14.82 0.52
C SER A 91 13.69 15.04 1.11
N ILE A 92 13.79 15.31 2.41
CA ILE A 92 15.09 15.42 3.11
C ILE A 92 15.81 14.06 3.07
N GLY A 93 15.11 12.97 3.37
CA GLY A 93 15.67 11.62 3.31
C GLY A 93 16.19 11.27 1.92
N SER A 94 15.48 11.66 0.86
CA SER A 94 15.92 11.48 -0.52
C SER A 94 17.20 12.24 -0.83
N ILE A 95 17.36 13.48 -0.33
CA ILE A 95 18.62 14.23 -0.44
C ILE A 95 19.74 13.49 0.28
N LEU A 96 19.51 13.04 1.52
CA LEU A 96 20.50 12.27 2.28
C LEU A 96 20.93 10.99 1.55
N CYS A 97 19.99 10.30 0.90
CA CYS A 97 20.31 9.15 0.05
C CYS A 97 21.16 9.55 -1.16
N ALA A 98 20.81 10.66 -1.84
CA ALA A 98 21.53 11.11 -3.03
C ALA A 98 23.00 11.47 -2.75
N ILE A 99 23.29 12.05 -1.59
CA ILE A 99 24.64 12.47 -1.19
C ILE A 99 25.37 11.41 -0.34
N ALA A 100 24.82 10.23 -0.15
CA ALA A 100 25.40 9.19 0.70
C ALA A 100 26.80 8.78 0.21
N PRO A 101 27.87 8.94 1.04
CA PRO A 101 29.24 8.60 0.66
C PRO A 101 29.58 7.11 0.84
N SER A 102 28.76 6.36 1.57
CA SER A 102 29.00 4.94 1.87
C SER A 102 27.68 4.14 1.92
N SER A 103 27.78 2.83 1.83
CA SER A 103 26.65 1.93 1.98
C SER A 103 25.97 2.04 3.35
N PHE A 104 26.74 2.29 4.42
CA PHE A 104 26.22 2.50 5.76
C PHE A 104 25.42 3.81 5.86
N SER A 105 25.93 4.90 5.29
CA SER A 105 25.21 6.19 5.28
C SER A 105 23.93 6.11 4.44
N LEU A 106 23.95 5.35 3.34
CA LEU A 106 22.74 5.06 2.57
C LEU A 106 21.73 4.26 3.41
N ALA A 107 22.17 3.23 4.14
CA ALA A 107 21.29 2.46 5.03
C ALA A 107 20.63 3.34 6.10
N ALA A 108 21.43 4.20 6.75
CA ALA A 108 20.93 5.14 7.75
C ALA A 108 19.93 6.15 7.14
N ALA A 109 20.24 6.71 5.97
CA ALA A 109 19.34 7.62 5.26
C ALA A 109 18.02 6.92 4.87
N ARG A 110 18.07 5.68 4.39
CA ARG A 110 16.90 4.88 4.05
C ARG A 110 16.03 4.56 5.28
N PHE A 111 16.64 4.26 6.43
CA PHE A 111 15.92 4.08 7.69
C PHE A 111 15.18 5.37 8.11
N VAL A 112 15.90 6.49 8.08
CA VAL A 112 15.32 7.80 8.40
C VAL A 112 14.17 8.15 7.45
N THR A 113 14.35 7.95 6.14
CA THR A 113 13.29 8.14 5.13
C THR A 113 12.05 7.30 5.47
N GLY A 114 12.25 6.03 5.81
CA GLY A 114 11.17 5.11 6.18
C GLY A 114 10.34 5.62 7.36
N ILE A 115 10.97 6.17 8.41
CA ILE A 115 10.25 6.74 9.56
C ILE A 115 9.24 7.80 9.10
N GLY A 116 9.63 8.68 8.19
CA GLY A 116 8.75 9.75 7.69
C GLY A 116 7.54 9.23 6.91
N LEU A 117 7.71 8.12 6.19
CA LEU A 117 6.66 7.53 5.37
C LEU A 117 5.62 6.73 6.19
N GLY A 118 5.97 6.29 7.41
CA GLY A 118 5.13 5.36 8.18
C GLY A 118 3.71 5.85 8.47
N GLY A 119 3.51 7.15 8.67
CA GLY A 119 2.20 7.75 8.96
C GLY A 119 1.45 8.30 7.74
N VAL A 120 2.12 8.40 6.59
CA VAL A 120 1.60 9.10 5.40
C VAL A 120 0.43 8.36 4.77
N VAL A 121 0.60 7.07 4.49
CA VAL A 121 -0.42 6.26 3.82
C VAL A 121 -1.73 6.19 4.61
N PRO A 122 -1.75 5.82 5.91
CA PRO A 122 -3.00 5.77 6.66
C PRO A 122 -3.67 7.13 6.78
N SER A 123 -2.91 8.22 6.90
CA SER A 123 -3.46 9.58 6.97
C SER A 123 -4.07 10.02 5.65
N ALA A 124 -3.41 9.73 4.52
CA ALA A 124 -3.93 10.05 3.18
C ALA A 124 -5.20 9.26 2.86
N VAL A 125 -5.23 7.96 3.18
CA VAL A 125 -6.43 7.11 3.03
C VAL A 125 -7.58 7.65 3.88
N ALA A 126 -7.31 8.02 5.13
CA ALA A 126 -8.33 8.54 6.03
C ALA A 126 -8.92 9.88 5.54
N LEU A 127 -8.08 10.82 5.05
CA LEU A 127 -8.56 12.05 4.43
C LEU A 127 -9.34 11.75 3.14
N THR A 128 -8.88 10.84 2.30
CA THR A 128 -9.59 10.45 1.08
C THR A 128 -11.00 9.98 1.38
N VAL A 129 -11.17 9.08 2.35
CA VAL A 129 -12.48 8.53 2.72
C VAL A 129 -13.40 9.61 3.31
N GLU A 130 -12.84 10.57 4.04
CA GLU A 130 -13.58 11.65 4.69
C GLU A 130 -14.13 12.66 3.66
N TYR A 131 -13.31 13.04 2.66
CA TYR A 131 -13.68 14.04 1.65
C TYR A 131 -14.29 13.45 0.36
N ALA A 132 -14.28 12.12 0.22
CA ALA A 132 -14.89 11.44 -0.92
C ALA A 132 -16.43 11.45 -0.82
N PRO A 133 -17.14 11.57 -1.96
CA PRO A 133 -18.60 11.42 -2.00
C PRO A 133 -19.04 10.09 -1.38
N THR A 134 -20.08 10.14 -0.54
CA THR A 134 -20.54 8.99 0.27
C THR A 134 -20.84 7.74 -0.57
N ASN A 135 -21.41 7.93 -1.77
CA ASN A 135 -21.75 6.83 -2.69
C ASN A 135 -20.55 6.26 -3.47
N ARG A 136 -19.36 6.87 -3.36
CA ARG A 136 -18.15 6.47 -4.13
C ARG A 136 -16.87 6.39 -3.27
N ARG A 137 -16.99 6.36 -1.94
CA ARG A 137 -15.84 6.33 -1.02
C ARG A 137 -14.85 5.21 -1.34
N GLN A 138 -15.35 4.01 -1.65
CA GLN A 138 -14.48 2.87 -1.99
C GLN A 138 -13.72 3.08 -3.29
N LEU A 139 -14.37 3.64 -4.31
CA LEU A 139 -13.72 3.96 -5.58
C LEU A 139 -12.58 4.97 -5.40
N TYR A 140 -12.84 6.06 -4.68
CA TYR A 140 -11.82 7.09 -4.44
C TYR A 140 -10.67 6.57 -3.58
N ASN A 141 -10.96 5.72 -2.59
CA ASN A 141 -9.91 5.04 -1.81
C ASN A 141 -9.05 4.12 -2.69
N ALA A 142 -9.67 3.32 -3.54
CA ALA A 142 -8.96 2.45 -4.49
C ALA A 142 -8.09 3.28 -5.45
N LEU A 143 -8.64 4.38 -6.00
CA LEU A 143 -7.88 5.31 -6.85
C LEU A 143 -6.68 5.90 -6.11
N THR A 144 -6.85 6.33 -4.86
CA THR A 144 -5.75 6.85 -4.05
C THR A 144 -4.65 5.81 -3.86
N LEU A 145 -5.01 4.57 -3.57
CA LEU A 145 -4.05 3.48 -3.37
C LEU A 145 -3.30 3.09 -4.65
N THR A 146 -3.89 3.27 -5.85
CA THR A 146 -3.15 3.05 -7.11
C THR A 146 -1.98 4.01 -7.29
N GLY A 147 -1.97 5.13 -6.56
CA GLY A 147 -0.85 6.07 -6.52
C GLY A 147 0.49 5.39 -6.23
N TYR A 148 0.50 4.38 -5.36
CA TYR A 148 1.70 3.57 -5.09
C TYR A 148 2.30 2.95 -6.38
N SER A 149 1.51 2.27 -7.18
CA SER A 149 2.00 1.66 -8.42
C SER A 149 2.31 2.69 -9.50
N VAL A 150 1.58 3.80 -9.54
CA VAL A 150 1.90 4.93 -10.44
C VAL A 150 3.25 5.54 -10.09
N GLY A 151 3.55 5.70 -8.79
CA GLY A 151 4.88 6.11 -8.32
C GLY A 151 5.98 5.16 -8.77
N GLY A 152 5.72 3.85 -8.68
CA GLY A 152 6.62 2.82 -9.17
C GLY A 152 6.82 2.86 -10.69
N ILE A 153 5.77 3.13 -11.47
CA ILE A 153 5.85 3.33 -12.93
C ILE A 153 6.73 4.55 -13.24
N ILE A 154 6.50 5.69 -12.58
CA ILE A 154 7.30 6.90 -12.77
C ILE A 154 8.77 6.62 -12.42
N CYS A 155 9.02 5.96 -11.28
CA CYS A 155 10.38 5.57 -10.89
C CYS A 155 11.06 4.69 -11.93
N ALA A 156 10.37 3.66 -12.44
CA ALA A 156 10.94 2.76 -13.45
C ALA A 156 11.23 3.48 -14.77
N LEU A 157 10.34 4.37 -15.23
CA LEU A 157 10.55 5.18 -16.43
C LEU A 157 11.76 6.11 -16.29
N LEU A 158 11.87 6.82 -15.15
CA LEU A 158 13.02 7.68 -14.86
C LEU A 158 14.31 6.87 -14.73
N ALA A 159 14.25 5.68 -14.14
CA ALA A 159 15.42 4.80 -14.04
C ALA A 159 15.87 4.31 -15.43
N ILE A 160 14.95 3.92 -16.32
CA ILE A 160 15.28 3.55 -17.70
C ILE A 160 15.96 4.70 -18.43
N ALA A 161 15.46 5.94 -18.26
CA ALA A 161 15.97 7.10 -18.97
C ALA A 161 17.30 7.61 -18.40
N LEU A 162 17.49 7.61 -17.10
CA LEU A 162 18.54 8.38 -16.43
C LEU A 162 19.62 7.54 -15.73
N LEU A 163 19.31 6.32 -15.29
CA LEU A 163 20.19 5.55 -14.42
C LEU A 163 21.53 5.21 -15.09
N GLN A 164 21.53 4.95 -16.40
CA GLN A 164 22.75 4.63 -17.13
C GLN A 164 23.65 5.85 -17.36
N ALA A 165 23.04 7.00 -17.69
CA ALA A 165 23.76 8.23 -18.05
C ALA A 165 24.19 9.05 -16.83
N HIS A 166 23.35 9.11 -15.79
CA HIS A 166 23.53 10.04 -14.66
C HIS A 166 23.73 9.33 -13.31
N GLY A 167 23.67 8.00 -13.27
CA GLY A 167 23.87 7.22 -12.06
C GLY A 167 22.68 7.22 -11.11
N TRP A 168 22.80 6.41 -10.05
CA TRP A 168 21.71 6.15 -9.10
C TRP A 168 21.38 7.36 -8.19
N ARG A 169 22.35 8.22 -7.90
CA ARG A 169 22.17 9.42 -7.08
C ARG A 169 21.16 10.39 -7.67
N THR A 170 21.11 10.49 -8.99
CA THR A 170 20.16 11.35 -9.72
C THR A 170 18.71 10.96 -9.44
N LEU A 171 18.40 9.68 -9.35
CA LEU A 171 17.04 9.23 -9.06
C LEU A 171 16.61 9.65 -7.65
N TYR A 172 17.47 9.54 -6.65
CA TYR A 172 17.18 10.03 -5.31
C TYR A 172 17.05 11.55 -5.26
N ALA A 173 17.90 12.30 -5.98
CA ALA A 173 17.78 13.76 -6.10
C ALA A 173 16.44 14.16 -6.74
N LEU A 174 15.95 13.44 -7.74
CA LEU A 174 14.61 13.65 -8.32
C LEU A 174 13.49 13.35 -7.31
N GLY A 175 13.66 12.34 -6.47
CA GLY A 175 12.73 12.07 -5.36
C GLY A 175 12.59 13.26 -4.40
N ALA A 176 13.67 14.02 -4.19
CA ALA A 176 13.62 15.21 -3.35
C ALA A 176 12.72 16.32 -3.90
N LEU A 177 12.46 16.35 -5.22
CA LEU A 177 11.61 17.36 -5.85
C LEU A 177 10.15 17.29 -5.40
N TYR A 178 9.73 16.22 -4.72
CA TYR A 178 8.41 16.18 -4.10
C TYR A 178 8.18 17.29 -3.07
N VAL A 179 9.25 17.89 -2.53
CA VAL A 179 9.14 19.09 -1.67
C VAL A 179 8.37 20.22 -2.36
N LEU A 180 8.44 20.33 -3.68
CA LEU A 180 7.76 21.37 -4.47
C LEU A 180 6.23 21.27 -4.41
N ILE A 181 5.68 20.11 -4.00
CA ILE A 181 4.24 19.96 -3.81
C ILE A 181 3.76 20.54 -2.46
N LEU A 182 4.66 20.76 -1.49
CA LEU A 182 4.30 21.25 -0.16
C LEU A 182 3.59 22.61 -0.16
N PRO A 183 4.04 23.63 -0.93
CA PRO A 183 3.33 24.90 -0.99
C PRO A 183 1.87 24.76 -1.51
N VAL A 184 1.67 23.84 -2.45
CA VAL A 184 0.35 23.51 -3.00
C VAL A 184 -0.50 22.81 -1.92
N MET A 185 0.07 21.80 -1.26
CA MET A 185 -0.60 21.08 -0.16
C MET A 185 -0.92 22.01 1.01
N TYR A 186 0.00 22.90 1.37
CA TYR A 186 -0.22 23.88 2.44
C TYR A 186 -1.43 24.77 2.18
N ARG A 187 -1.68 25.17 0.94
CA ARG A 187 -2.79 26.03 0.55
C ARG A 187 -4.11 25.28 0.30
N LEU A 188 -4.03 24.04 -0.17
CA LEU A 188 -5.18 23.34 -0.74
C LEU A 188 -5.62 22.11 0.05
N LEU A 189 -4.72 21.46 0.82
CA LEU A 189 -5.07 20.29 1.61
C LEU A 189 -5.77 20.74 2.90
N PRO A 190 -7.05 20.40 3.11
CA PRO A 190 -7.76 20.73 4.35
C PRO A 190 -7.34 19.80 5.48
N GLU A 191 -7.62 20.22 6.72
CA GLU A 191 -7.52 19.33 7.87
C GLU A 191 -8.72 18.37 7.94
N SER A 192 -8.59 17.30 8.65
CA SER A 192 -9.67 16.36 8.92
C SER A 192 -10.79 17.02 9.75
N VAL A 193 -12.04 16.94 9.28
CA VAL A 193 -13.21 17.43 10.03
C VAL A 193 -13.37 16.64 11.32
N ASN A 194 -13.12 15.32 11.30
CA ASN A 194 -13.14 14.47 12.50
C ASN A 194 -12.14 14.95 13.54
N PHE A 195 -10.90 15.26 13.12
CA PHE A 195 -9.87 15.78 14.03
C PHE A 195 -10.26 17.14 14.64
N LEU A 196 -10.84 18.04 13.85
CA LEU A 196 -11.29 19.36 14.33
C LEU A 196 -12.41 19.23 15.38
N VAL A 197 -13.35 18.32 15.16
CA VAL A 197 -14.43 18.03 16.11
C VAL A 197 -13.86 17.43 17.40
N ASP A 198 -12.92 16.49 17.29
CA ASP A 198 -12.28 15.89 18.50
C ASP A 198 -11.48 16.91 19.31
N ARG A 199 -10.95 17.96 18.66
CA ARG A 199 -10.24 19.07 19.30
C ARG A 199 -11.15 20.19 19.78
N GLY A 200 -12.46 20.07 19.62
CA GLY A 200 -13.44 21.12 20.00
C GLY A 200 -13.45 22.34 19.08
N ARG A 201 -12.75 22.29 17.91
CA ARG A 201 -12.69 23.40 16.91
C ARG A 201 -13.91 23.33 15.99
N MET A 202 -15.12 23.43 16.59
CA MET A 202 -16.40 23.21 15.90
C MET A 202 -16.66 24.22 14.80
N GLU A 203 -16.23 25.48 14.96
CA GLU A 203 -16.47 26.51 13.96
C GLU A 203 -15.70 26.23 12.67
N GLU A 204 -14.45 25.83 12.78
CA GLU A 204 -13.63 25.42 11.63
C GLU A 204 -14.17 24.13 10.98
N ALA A 205 -14.63 23.17 11.80
CA ALA A 205 -15.27 21.96 11.30
C ALA A 205 -16.53 22.28 10.49
N ARG A 206 -17.36 23.23 10.95
CA ARG A 206 -18.54 23.70 10.21
C ARG A 206 -18.19 24.39 8.90
N GLN A 207 -17.19 25.27 8.92
CA GLN A 207 -16.72 25.97 7.73
C GLN A 207 -16.23 24.98 6.66
N LEU A 208 -15.39 24.00 7.03
CA LEU A 208 -14.92 22.97 6.12
C LEU A 208 -16.06 22.07 5.63
N ALA A 209 -16.97 21.65 6.52
CA ALA A 209 -18.10 20.83 6.12
C ALA A 209 -18.99 21.55 5.10
N THR A 210 -19.25 22.84 5.30
CA THR A 210 -20.00 23.67 4.34
C THR A 210 -19.23 23.83 3.02
N GLN A 211 -17.92 24.12 3.09
CA GLN A 211 -17.07 24.34 1.91
C GLN A 211 -16.96 23.11 1.01
N TYR A 212 -16.97 21.91 1.61
CA TYR A 212 -16.83 20.64 0.88
C TYR A 212 -18.14 19.86 0.77
N SER A 213 -19.28 20.48 1.17
CA SER A 213 -20.62 19.86 1.15
C SER A 213 -20.69 18.53 1.91
N LEU A 214 -20.02 18.46 3.07
CA LEU A 214 -20.03 17.30 3.94
C LEU A 214 -21.20 17.38 4.95
N ASP A 215 -21.82 16.24 5.24
CA ASP A 215 -22.86 16.15 6.27
C ASP A 215 -22.24 16.11 7.68
N LEU A 216 -22.08 17.29 8.28
CA LEU A 216 -21.53 17.42 9.63
C LEU A 216 -22.37 16.66 10.67
N ALA A 217 -23.70 16.62 10.50
CA ALA A 217 -24.58 15.91 11.44
C ALA A 217 -24.36 14.40 11.39
N GLN A 218 -24.08 13.87 10.20
CA GLN A 218 -23.68 12.46 10.03
C GLN A 218 -22.31 12.20 10.66
N ILE A 219 -21.33 13.07 10.41
CA ILE A 219 -19.99 12.96 10.99
C ILE A 219 -20.03 12.93 12.52
N LEU A 220 -20.81 13.81 13.14
CA LEU A 220 -20.99 13.86 14.58
C LEU A 220 -21.66 12.60 15.14
N ARG A 221 -22.68 12.06 14.44
CA ARG A 221 -23.33 10.80 14.81
C ARG A 221 -22.37 9.62 14.71
N ASP A 222 -21.62 9.54 13.62
CA ASP A 222 -20.64 8.48 13.41
C ASP A 222 -19.54 8.53 14.46
N GLN A 223 -19.02 9.72 14.82
CA GLN A 223 -18.06 9.90 15.90
C GLN A 223 -18.64 9.50 17.27
N GLN A 224 -19.85 9.90 17.57
CA GLN A 224 -20.49 9.54 18.84
C GLN A 224 -20.66 8.01 18.95
N GLN A 225 -21.05 7.36 17.88
CA GLN A 225 -21.12 5.89 17.80
C GLN A 225 -19.75 5.25 17.95
N HIS A 226 -18.70 5.79 17.29
CA HIS A 226 -17.33 5.33 17.44
C HIS A 226 -16.82 5.50 18.88
N ARG A 227 -17.02 6.65 19.51
CA ARG A 227 -16.63 6.87 20.91
C ARG A 227 -17.33 5.90 21.88
N LEU A 228 -18.63 5.64 21.69
CA LEU A 228 -19.37 4.65 22.47
C LEU A 228 -18.85 3.22 22.23
N GLN A 229 -18.44 2.92 21.00
CA GLN A 229 -17.84 1.64 20.66
C GLN A 229 -16.38 1.54 21.16
N ASP A 230 -15.57 2.59 21.03
CA ASP A 230 -14.15 2.61 21.42
C ASP A 230 -13.96 2.59 22.94
N ALA A 231 -14.81 3.26 23.71
CA ALA A 231 -14.81 3.15 25.17
C ALA A 231 -14.99 1.69 25.64
N THR A 232 -15.54 0.84 24.76
CA THR A 232 -15.75 -0.58 25.03
C THR A 232 -14.91 -1.51 24.12
N ALA A 233 -14.32 -1.02 23.03
CA ALA A 233 -13.84 -1.85 21.93
C ALA A 233 -12.31 -2.06 21.85
N GLY A 234 -11.46 -1.16 22.32
CA GLY A 234 -10.01 -1.30 22.13
C GLY A 234 -9.47 -2.62 22.69
N ALA A 235 -9.60 -2.85 23.98
CA ALA A 235 -9.24 -4.11 24.61
C ALA A 235 -10.23 -5.25 24.24
N ARG A 236 -11.52 -4.94 24.02
CA ARG A 236 -12.53 -5.92 23.62
C ARG A 236 -12.35 -6.37 22.16
N GLY A 237 -11.96 -5.49 21.22
CA GLY A 237 -11.75 -5.84 19.83
C GLY A 237 -10.61 -6.85 19.66
N TYR A 238 -9.45 -6.63 20.32
CA TYR A 238 -8.37 -7.61 20.34
C TYR A 238 -8.75 -8.89 21.09
N ARG A 239 -9.46 -8.77 22.22
CA ARG A 239 -9.95 -9.94 22.97
C ARG A 239 -10.96 -10.76 22.14
N GLN A 240 -11.83 -10.09 21.40
CA GLN A 240 -12.76 -10.75 20.48
C GLN A 240 -12.01 -11.40 19.30
N LEU A 241 -11.01 -10.73 18.73
CA LEU A 241 -10.16 -11.29 17.69
C LEU A 241 -9.44 -12.57 18.16
N MET A 242 -9.04 -12.62 19.44
CA MET A 242 -8.38 -13.78 20.05
C MET A 242 -9.37 -14.82 20.60
N SER A 243 -10.67 -14.62 20.42
CA SER A 243 -11.68 -15.63 20.80
C SER A 243 -11.55 -16.91 19.97
N ALA A 244 -12.08 -18.01 20.45
CA ALA A 244 -12.05 -19.31 19.76
C ALA A 244 -12.66 -19.24 18.35
N GLU A 245 -13.62 -18.34 18.14
CA GLU A 245 -14.31 -18.14 16.87
C GLU A 245 -13.42 -17.47 15.81
N PHE A 246 -12.64 -16.45 16.18
CA PHE A 246 -11.92 -15.60 15.20
C PHE A 246 -10.41 -15.81 15.18
N ARG A 247 -9.80 -16.35 16.25
CA ARG A 247 -8.33 -16.48 16.37
C ARG A 247 -7.71 -17.25 15.20
N PHE A 248 -8.34 -18.32 14.75
CA PHE A 248 -7.81 -19.13 13.66
C PHE A 248 -7.84 -18.35 12.33
N SER A 249 -8.96 -17.69 12.01
CA SER A 249 -9.06 -16.82 10.84
C SER A 249 -8.05 -15.66 10.91
N ALA A 250 -7.89 -15.04 12.09
CA ALA A 250 -6.96 -13.94 12.29
C ALA A 250 -5.50 -14.36 12.04
N LEU A 251 -5.09 -15.53 12.54
CA LEU A 251 -3.76 -16.09 12.30
C LEU A 251 -3.53 -16.43 10.82
N LEU A 252 -4.52 -17.02 10.15
CA LEU A 252 -4.43 -17.32 8.73
C LEU A 252 -4.28 -16.05 7.88
N PHE A 253 -5.11 -15.04 8.13
CA PHE A 253 -5.01 -13.76 7.43
C PHE A 253 -3.66 -13.07 7.68
N ALA A 254 -3.19 -13.07 8.91
CA ALA A 254 -1.91 -12.48 9.27
C ALA A 254 -0.76 -13.18 8.55
N PHE A 255 -0.81 -14.51 8.46
CA PHE A 255 0.20 -15.30 7.75
C PHE A 255 0.14 -15.10 6.23
N VAL A 256 -1.06 -15.03 5.65
CA VAL A 256 -1.24 -14.71 4.22
C VAL A 256 -0.72 -13.29 3.92
N CYS A 257 -0.99 -12.31 4.80
CA CYS A 257 -0.42 -10.96 4.69
C CYS A 257 1.12 -10.98 4.77
N PHE A 258 1.69 -11.78 5.66
CA PHE A 258 3.15 -11.98 5.74
C PHE A 258 3.71 -12.50 4.41
N CYS A 259 3.11 -13.55 3.85
CA CYS A 259 3.56 -14.14 2.58
C CYS A 259 3.48 -13.14 1.43
N VAL A 260 2.35 -12.44 1.26
CA VAL A 260 2.20 -11.50 0.15
C VAL A 260 3.16 -10.31 0.27
N GLN A 261 3.35 -9.78 1.48
CA GLN A 261 4.28 -8.68 1.70
C GLN A 261 5.74 -9.08 1.47
N LEU A 262 6.12 -10.31 1.84
CA LEU A 262 7.43 -10.87 1.53
C LEU A 262 7.67 -10.93 0.02
N ILE A 263 6.70 -11.41 -0.75
CA ILE A 263 6.78 -11.48 -2.21
C ILE A 263 6.88 -10.08 -2.81
N VAL A 264 5.98 -9.17 -2.41
CA VAL A 264 5.91 -7.80 -2.96
C VAL A 264 7.23 -7.06 -2.79
N TYR A 265 7.75 -7.00 -1.56
CA TYR A 265 8.95 -6.21 -1.29
C TYR A 265 10.24 -6.92 -1.72
N GLY A 266 10.25 -8.25 -1.69
CA GLY A 266 11.34 -9.04 -2.24
C GLY A 266 11.49 -8.84 -3.75
N LEU A 267 10.41 -8.98 -4.51
CA LEU A 267 10.41 -8.78 -5.97
C LEU A 267 10.71 -7.34 -6.35
N ASN A 268 10.07 -6.36 -5.71
CA ASN A 268 10.35 -4.94 -5.97
C ASN A 268 11.84 -4.60 -5.78
N THR A 269 12.50 -5.22 -4.81
CA THR A 269 13.91 -4.99 -4.54
C THR A 269 14.83 -5.71 -5.52
N TRP A 270 14.53 -6.96 -5.86
CA TRP A 270 15.48 -7.82 -6.53
C TRP A 270 15.22 -8.09 -8.01
N LEU A 271 13.99 -7.84 -8.50
CA LEU A 271 13.64 -8.17 -9.88
C LEU A 271 14.61 -7.60 -10.94
N PRO A 272 15.01 -6.30 -10.90
CA PRO A 272 15.98 -5.79 -11.88
C PRO A 272 17.33 -6.51 -11.82
N GLN A 273 17.83 -6.79 -10.62
CA GLN A 273 19.11 -7.50 -10.44
C GLN A 273 19.03 -8.97 -10.86
N LEU A 274 17.90 -9.63 -10.63
CA LEU A 274 17.68 -11.01 -11.08
C LEU A 274 17.66 -11.10 -12.60
N MET A 275 17.01 -10.15 -13.27
CA MET A 275 16.99 -10.08 -14.72
C MET A 275 18.39 -9.77 -15.29
N ARG A 276 19.18 -8.95 -14.62
CA ARG A 276 20.60 -8.77 -14.98
C ARG A 276 21.41 -10.05 -14.86
N LYS A 277 21.25 -10.80 -13.75
CA LYS A 277 21.89 -12.11 -13.60
C LYS A 277 21.42 -13.13 -14.65
N ALA A 278 20.19 -12.99 -15.15
CA ALA A 278 19.67 -13.78 -16.27
C ALA A 278 20.25 -13.37 -17.64
N GLY A 279 21.13 -12.35 -17.69
CA GLY A 279 21.83 -11.90 -18.91
C GLY A 279 21.18 -10.70 -19.62
N TYR A 280 20.14 -10.11 -19.07
CA TYR A 280 19.51 -8.93 -19.68
C TYR A 280 20.28 -7.64 -19.37
N PRO A 281 20.44 -6.73 -20.34
CA PRO A 281 20.99 -5.39 -20.11
C PRO A 281 20.19 -4.62 -19.05
N LEU A 282 20.82 -3.64 -18.40
CA LEU A 282 20.17 -2.88 -17.31
C LEU A 282 18.87 -2.22 -17.73
N GLY A 283 18.83 -1.61 -18.92
CA GLY A 283 17.60 -0.97 -19.44
C GLY A 283 16.44 -1.95 -19.59
N SER A 284 16.69 -3.12 -20.19
CA SER A 284 15.67 -4.19 -20.30
C SER A 284 15.29 -4.75 -18.93
N SER A 285 16.24 -4.86 -17.99
CA SER A 285 15.96 -5.32 -16.62
C SER A 285 15.02 -4.37 -15.86
N LEU A 286 15.09 -3.07 -16.12
CA LEU A 286 14.19 -2.08 -15.56
C LEU A 286 12.79 -2.10 -16.23
N GLN A 287 12.70 -2.52 -17.50
CA GLN A 287 11.41 -2.72 -18.16
C GLN A 287 10.58 -3.81 -17.47
N PHE A 288 11.21 -4.86 -16.96
CA PHE A 288 10.50 -5.87 -16.16
C PHE A 288 9.86 -5.24 -14.90
N LEU A 289 10.57 -4.36 -14.20
CA LEU A 289 10.02 -3.65 -13.04
C LEU A 289 8.82 -2.78 -13.45
N LEU A 290 8.92 -2.06 -14.57
CA LEU A 290 7.85 -1.25 -15.13
C LEU A 290 6.60 -2.09 -15.43
N VAL A 291 6.76 -3.21 -16.15
CA VAL A 291 5.66 -4.11 -16.51
C VAL A 291 5.01 -4.74 -15.29
N MET A 292 5.80 -5.08 -14.24
CA MET A 292 5.27 -5.55 -12.97
C MET A 292 4.32 -4.54 -12.32
N GLN A 293 4.66 -3.26 -12.35
CA GLN A 293 3.80 -2.21 -11.78
C GLN A 293 2.51 -2.01 -12.58
N PHE A 294 2.56 -2.15 -13.91
CA PHE A 294 1.33 -2.19 -14.73
C PHE A 294 0.45 -3.38 -14.38
N GLY A 295 1.03 -4.57 -14.23
CA GLY A 295 0.31 -5.75 -13.74
C GLY A 295 -0.33 -5.52 -12.37
N ALA A 296 0.37 -4.83 -11.48
CA ALA A 296 -0.15 -4.47 -10.17
C ALA A 296 -1.41 -3.57 -10.26
N VAL A 297 -1.40 -2.54 -11.10
CA VAL A 297 -2.57 -1.67 -11.31
C VAL A 297 -3.76 -2.47 -11.84
N VAL A 298 -3.53 -3.30 -12.86
CA VAL A 298 -4.58 -4.15 -13.43
C VAL A 298 -5.11 -5.14 -12.39
N GLY A 299 -4.22 -5.73 -11.59
CA GLY A 299 -4.58 -6.65 -10.51
C GLY A 299 -5.41 -5.97 -9.41
N MET A 300 -5.03 -4.76 -8.98
CA MET A 300 -5.78 -4.01 -7.96
C MET A 300 -7.18 -3.63 -8.45
N VAL A 301 -7.28 -3.02 -9.62
CA VAL A 301 -8.55 -2.51 -10.16
C VAL A 301 -9.44 -3.65 -10.66
N GLY A 302 -8.90 -4.48 -11.56
CA GLY A 302 -9.64 -5.61 -12.16
C GLY A 302 -9.97 -6.70 -11.14
N GLY A 303 -9.02 -6.99 -10.23
CA GLY A 303 -9.23 -7.96 -9.16
C GLY A 303 -10.30 -7.52 -8.17
N SER A 304 -10.32 -6.24 -7.77
CA SER A 304 -11.38 -5.72 -6.88
C SER A 304 -12.75 -5.78 -7.55
N TRP A 305 -12.84 -5.37 -8.82
CA TRP A 305 -14.08 -5.47 -9.58
C TRP A 305 -14.58 -6.93 -9.72
N LEU A 306 -13.67 -7.87 -9.94
CA LEU A 306 -14.02 -9.29 -10.01
C LEU A 306 -14.42 -9.84 -8.64
N ALA A 307 -13.71 -9.42 -7.56
CA ALA A 307 -14.00 -9.84 -6.18
C ALA A 307 -15.38 -9.39 -5.72
N ASP A 308 -15.84 -8.20 -6.14
CA ASP A 308 -17.20 -7.71 -5.85
C ASP A 308 -18.29 -8.59 -6.49
N ARG A 309 -17.99 -9.26 -7.61
CA ARG A 309 -18.94 -10.11 -8.35
C ARG A 309 -18.95 -11.58 -7.90
N VAL A 310 -17.77 -12.15 -7.71
CA VAL A 310 -17.64 -13.61 -7.45
C VAL A 310 -17.17 -13.95 -6.04
N GLY A 311 -16.82 -12.92 -5.25
CA GLY A 311 -16.30 -13.03 -3.89
C GLY A 311 -14.77 -13.06 -3.82
N SER A 312 -14.21 -12.36 -2.83
CA SER A 312 -12.76 -12.14 -2.69
C SER A 312 -11.95 -13.44 -2.63
N LYS A 313 -12.41 -14.45 -1.89
CA LYS A 313 -11.72 -15.74 -1.77
C LYS A 313 -11.50 -16.44 -3.11
N ARG A 314 -12.52 -16.38 -4.00
CA ARG A 314 -12.46 -17.00 -5.33
C ARG A 314 -11.51 -16.30 -6.29
N VAL A 315 -11.16 -15.05 -6.03
CA VAL A 315 -10.22 -14.26 -6.86
C VAL A 315 -8.81 -14.33 -6.29
N ILE A 316 -8.64 -14.30 -4.98
CA ILE A 316 -7.32 -14.32 -4.33
C ILE A 316 -6.54 -15.61 -4.65
N ILE A 317 -7.21 -16.77 -4.65
CA ILE A 317 -6.55 -18.05 -4.90
C ILE A 317 -5.95 -18.10 -6.32
N PRO A 318 -6.71 -17.87 -7.42
CA PRO A 318 -6.14 -17.82 -8.75
C PRO A 318 -5.04 -16.78 -8.91
N PHE A 319 -5.13 -15.63 -8.23
CA PHE A 319 -4.11 -14.60 -8.28
C PHE A 319 -2.79 -15.08 -7.66
N PHE A 320 -2.80 -15.74 -6.51
CA PHE A 320 -1.60 -16.34 -5.94
C PHE A 320 -1.02 -17.43 -6.85
N LEU A 321 -1.87 -18.28 -7.43
CA LEU A 321 -1.42 -19.31 -8.38
C LEU A 321 -0.81 -18.69 -9.63
N LEU A 322 -1.44 -17.64 -10.18
CA LEU A 322 -0.89 -16.88 -11.30
C LEU A 322 0.48 -16.28 -10.94
N GLY A 323 0.60 -15.66 -9.76
CA GLY A 323 1.88 -15.14 -9.29
C GLY A 323 2.96 -16.22 -9.15
N GLY A 324 2.62 -17.36 -8.54
CA GLY A 324 3.53 -18.50 -8.42
C GLY A 324 3.97 -19.09 -9.76
N LEU A 325 3.02 -19.32 -10.69
CA LEU A 325 3.31 -19.79 -12.04
C LEU A 325 4.16 -18.78 -12.83
N SER A 326 3.87 -17.48 -12.68
CA SER A 326 4.66 -16.41 -13.29
C SER A 326 6.11 -16.43 -12.79
N LEU A 327 6.33 -16.63 -11.50
CA LEU A 327 7.68 -16.73 -10.92
C LEU A 327 8.42 -17.99 -11.40
N ILE A 328 7.72 -19.10 -11.57
CA ILE A 328 8.29 -20.32 -12.18
C ILE A 328 8.65 -20.04 -13.63
N ALA A 329 7.79 -19.37 -14.41
CA ALA A 329 8.08 -19.01 -15.79
C ALA A 329 9.32 -18.10 -15.87
N LEU A 330 9.50 -17.15 -14.95
CA LEU A 330 10.68 -16.27 -14.89
C LEU A 330 11.97 -17.02 -14.57
N SER A 331 11.91 -18.22 -13.99
CA SER A 331 13.07 -19.05 -13.74
C SER A 331 13.52 -19.84 -15.00
N GLN A 332 12.72 -19.84 -16.05
CA GLN A 332 12.99 -20.54 -17.30
C GLN A 332 13.62 -19.60 -18.34
N GLN A 333 14.34 -20.17 -19.29
CA GLN A 333 14.89 -19.44 -20.45
C GLN A 333 13.81 -19.33 -21.53
N LEU A 334 12.87 -18.42 -21.32
CA LEU A 334 11.79 -18.11 -22.26
C LEU A 334 12.15 -16.90 -23.12
N ASP A 335 11.48 -16.75 -24.24
CA ASP A 335 11.56 -15.54 -25.06
C ASP A 335 11.15 -14.32 -24.27
N PHE A 336 11.74 -13.15 -24.60
CA PHE A 336 11.51 -11.89 -23.89
C PHE A 336 10.02 -11.52 -23.73
N ALA A 337 9.20 -11.78 -24.77
CA ALA A 337 7.77 -11.50 -24.72
C ALA A 337 7.03 -12.34 -23.66
N TRP A 338 7.36 -13.63 -23.54
CA TRP A 338 6.78 -14.52 -22.53
C TRP A 338 7.23 -14.14 -21.11
N LEU A 339 8.47 -13.70 -20.95
CA LEU A 339 8.96 -13.19 -19.67
C LEU A 339 8.26 -11.89 -19.27
N MET A 340 7.98 -10.98 -20.22
CA MET A 340 7.18 -9.78 -19.96
C MET A 340 5.78 -10.12 -19.49
N LEU A 341 5.13 -11.11 -20.14
CA LEU A 341 3.81 -11.60 -19.72
C LEU A 341 3.86 -12.23 -18.32
N ALA A 342 4.89 -13.01 -18.03
CA ALA A 342 5.09 -13.60 -16.72
C ALA A 342 5.29 -12.53 -15.64
N VAL A 343 6.09 -11.50 -15.89
CA VAL A 343 6.27 -10.38 -14.95
C VAL A 343 4.96 -9.61 -14.73
N PHE A 344 4.18 -9.38 -15.78
CA PHE A 344 2.86 -8.78 -15.66
C PHE A 344 1.94 -9.62 -14.76
N GLY A 345 1.92 -10.95 -14.95
CA GLY A 345 1.22 -11.90 -14.08
C GLY A 345 1.73 -11.89 -12.63
N ALA A 346 3.05 -11.76 -12.43
CA ALA A 346 3.64 -11.62 -11.10
C ALA A 346 3.18 -10.34 -10.40
N GLY A 347 3.02 -9.23 -11.13
CA GLY A 347 2.45 -7.98 -10.62
C GLY A 347 1.00 -8.14 -10.15
N ILE A 348 0.17 -8.82 -10.94
CA ILE A 348 -1.22 -9.16 -10.56
C ILE A 348 -1.23 -10.01 -9.30
N GLY A 349 -0.44 -11.09 -9.30
CA GLY A 349 -0.44 -12.10 -8.23
C GLY A 349 0.23 -11.65 -6.92
N SER A 350 0.99 -10.56 -6.91
CA SER A 350 1.64 -10.00 -5.72
C SER A 350 0.95 -8.72 -5.24
N ILE A 351 1.29 -7.58 -5.83
CA ILE A 351 0.78 -6.25 -5.41
C ILE A 351 -0.75 -6.18 -5.58
N GLY A 352 -1.28 -6.69 -6.71
CA GLY A 352 -2.73 -6.75 -6.95
C GLY A 352 -3.50 -7.51 -5.88
N THR A 353 -2.94 -8.63 -5.42
CA THR A 353 -3.55 -9.49 -4.39
C THR A 353 -3.60 -8.83 -3.01
N THR A 354 -2.65 -7.94 -2.69
CA THR A 354 -2.60 -7.24 -1.38
C THR A 354 -3.89 -6.50 -1.08
N THR A 355 -4.41 -5.74 -2.06
CA THR A 355 -5.67 -4.99 -1.90
C THR A 355 -6.86 -5.90 -1.67
N LEU A 356 -6.90 -7.03 -2.38
CA LEU A 356 -7.98 -8.03 -2.24
C LEU A 356 -8.00 -8.68 -0.85
N ILE A 357 -6.82 -8.95 -0.28
CA ILE A 357 -6.71 -9.54 1.07
C ILE A 357 -7.28 -8.59 2.11
N TYR A 358 -6.95 -7.29 2.07
CA TYR A 358 -7.51 -6.31 3.00
C TYR A 358 -9.03 -6.16 2.84
N GLY A 359 -9.54 -6.18 1.62
CA GLY A 359 -10.98 -6.22 1.34
C GLY A 359 -11.64 -7.48 1.92
N TYR A 360 -10.98 -8.64 1.81
CA TYR A 360 -11.47 -9.89 2.35
C TYR A 360 -11.48 -9.89 3.88
N ILE A 361 -10.45 -9.37 4.55
CA ILE A 361 -10.43 -9.18 6.02
C ILE A 361 -11.59 -8.29 6.45
N ALA A 362 -11.80 -7.16 5.76
CA ALA A 362 -12.87 -6.23 6.07
C ALA A 362 -14.28 -6.84 5.94
N ALA A 363 -14.47 -7.77 5.00
CA ALA A 363 -15.73 -8.48 4.80
C ALA A 363 -15.91 -9.68 5.75
N HIS A 364 -14.80 -10.28 6.22
CA HIS A 364 -14.83 -11.50 7.04
C HIS A 364 -15.14 -11.21 8.51
N PHE A 365 -14.58 -10.15 9.07
CA PHE A 365 -14.71 -9.81 10.49
C PHE A 365 -15.85 -8.83 10.76
N PRO A 366 -16.61 -9.01 11.87
CA PRO A 366 -17.65 -8.07 12.29
C PRO A 366 -17.04 -6.69 12.60
N ALA A 367 -17.89 -5.65 12.53
CA ALA A 367 -17.46 -4.27 12.73
C ALA A 367 -16.71 -4.04 14.07
N SER A 368 -17.08 -4.79 15.11
CA SER A 368 -16.49 -4.70 16.46
C SER A 368 -15.01 -5.09 16.56
N CYS A 369 -14.51 -5.97 15.69
CA CYS A 369 -13.09 -6.38 15.69
C CYS A 369 -12.40 -6.22 14.32
N ARG A 370 -13.08 -5.68 13.30
CA ARG A 370 -12.56 -5.49 11.94
C ARG A 370 -11.28 -4.66 11.92
N GLY A 371 -11.27 -3.53 12.62
CA GLY A 371 -10.09 -2.66 12.71
C GLY A 371 -8.90 -3.38 13.34
N SER A 372 -9.12 -4.11 14.45
CA SER A 372 -8.09 -4.91 15.11
C SER A 372 -7.57 -6.04 14.21
N ALA A 373 -8.43 -6.67 13.40
CA ALA A 373 -8.04 -7.72 12.47
C ALA A 373 -7.14 -7.17 11.34
N ILE A 374 -7.55 -6.06 10.73
CA ILE A 374 -6.72 -5.38 9.69
C ILE A 374 -5.39 -4.93 10.27
N GLY A 375 -5.39 -4.30 11.45
CA GLY A 375 -4.17 -3.84 12.12
C GLY A 375 -3.22 -4.97 12.46
N ALA A 376 -3.72 -6.09 13.01
CA ALA A 376 -2.91 -7.26 13.32
C ALA A 376 -2.33 -7.91 12.05
N ALA A 377 -3.13 -8.05 10.99
CA ALA A 377 -2.68 -8.59 9.72
C ALA A 377 -1.61 -7.71 9.07
N GLN A 378 -1.78 -6.38 9.11
CA GLN A 378 -0.77 -5.45 8.60
C GLN A 378 0.52 -5.49 9.43
N ALA A 379 0.43 -5.52 10.76
CA ALA A 379 1.60 -5.57 11.64
C ALA A 379 2.46 -6.81 11.37
N LEU A 380 1.83 -8.00 11.25
CA LEU A 380 2.54 -9.23 10.88
C LEU A 380 3.02 -9.20 9.42
N GLY A 381 2.25 -8.62 8.51
CA GLY A 381 2.67 -8.40 7.13
C GLY A 381 3.96 -7.58 7.03
N ARG A 382 4.21 -6.62 7.92
CA ARG A 382 5.44 -5.82 7.93
C ARG A 382 6.69 -6.65 8.17
N PHE A 383 6.63 -7.70 8.98
CA PHE A 383 7.76 -8.63 9.10
C PHE A 383 8.06 -9.32 7.76
N GLY A 384 7.02 -9.70 6.99
CA GLY A 384 7.19 -10.22 5.63
C GLY A 384 7.88 -9.20 4.72
N SER A 385 7.46 -7.93 4.76
CA SER A 385 8.09 -6.87 3.96
C SER A 385 9.58 -6.70 4.29
N ILE A 386 9.95 -6.73 5.56
CA ILE A 386 11.35 -6.61 6.00
C ILE A 386 12.18 -7.83 5.56
N LEU A 387 11.63 -9.04 5.68
CA LEU A 387 12.33 -10.27 5.34
C LEU A 387 12.45 -10.48 3.82
N GLY A 388 11.56 -9.93 3.00
CA GLY A 388 11.62 -10.09 1.55
C GLY A 388 12.95 -9.68 0.92
N PRO A 389 13.40 -8.42 1.09
CA PRO A 389 14.71 -7.99 0.61
C PRO A 389 15.89 -8.73 1.22
N LEU A 390 15.82 -9.10 2.51
CA LEU A 390 16.88 -9.88 3.19
C LEU A 390 17.03 -11.27 2.60
N ILE A 391 15.95 -12.02 2.47
CA ILE A 391 15.95 -13.37 1.91
C ILE A 391 16.42 -13.33 0.46
N GLY A 392 15.91 -12.37 -0.34
CA GLY A 392 16.37 -12.18 -1.71
C GLY A 392 17.87 -11.90 -1.79
N GLY A 393 18.40 -11.03 -0.92
CA GLY A 393 19.83 -10.72 -0.85
C GLY A 393 20.71 -11.94 -0.48
N TRP A 394 20.23 -12.73 0.43
CA TRP A 394 20.88 -13.96 0.87
C TRP A 394 21.00 -14.97 -0.28
N ILE A 395 19.89 -15.18 -0.99
CA ILE A 395 19.83 -16.14 -2.09
C ILE A 395 20.60 -15.63 -3.31
N VAL A 396 20.50 -14.33 -3.63
CA VAL A 396 21.29 -13.70 -4.69
C VAL A 396 22.79 -13.79 -4.41
N GLY A 397 23.20 -13.71 -3.14
CA GLY A 397 24.58 -13.85 -2.69
C GLY A 397 25.07 -15.29 -2.57
N SER A 398 24.17 -16.27 -2.55
CA SER A 398 24.53 -17.69 -2.53
C SER A 398 24.97 -18.18 -3.92
N ASN A 399 25.74 -19.26 -3.96
CA ASN A 399 26.11 -19.90 -5.22
C ASN A 399 25.03 -20.83 -5.78
N LEU A 400 23.78 -20.68 -5.31
CA LEU A 400 22.63 -21.36 -5.86
C LEU A 400 22.31 -20.82 -7.26
N GLY A 401 21.86 -21.69 -8.15
CA GLY A 401 21.49 -21.29 -9.52
C GLY A 401 20.39 -20.20 -9.56
N LEU A 402 20.30 -19.50 -10.68
CA LEU A 402 19.33 -18.41 -10.88
C LEU A 402 17.88 -18.78 -10.51
N GLN A 403 17.50 -20.04 -10.77
CA GLN A 403 16.15 -20.55 -10.49
C GLN A 403 15.75 -20.44 -9.02
N TRP A 404 16.68 -20.68 -8.09
CA TRP A 404 16.42 -20.60 -6.65
C TRP A 404 16.03 -19.19 -6.18
N ASN A 405 16.49 -18.15 -6.90
CA ASN A 405 16.13 -16.78 -6.60
C ASN A 405 14.63 -16.51 -6.83
N PHE A 406 14.01 -17.21 -7.78
CA PHE A 406 12.57 -17.11 -8.02
C PHE A 406 11.80 -18.07 -7.12
N TYR A 407 12.29 -19.30 -6.92
CA TYR A 407 11.61 -20.32 -6.11
C TYR A 407 11.43 -19.87 -4.65
N ALA A 408 12.33 -19.07 -4.11
CA ALA A 408 12.19 -18.47 -2.80
C ALA A 408 10.90 -17.65 -2.65
N PHE A 409 10.42 -17.04 -3.72
CA PHE A 409 9.17 -16.28 -3.74
C PHE A 409 7.97 -17.11 -4.22
N VAL A 410 8.20 -18.22 -4.92
CA VAL A 410 7.15 -19.19 -5.26
C VAL A 410 6.62 -19.87 -4.01
N VAL A 411 7.51 -20.28 -3.09
CA VAL A 411 7.12 -20.97 -1.85
C VAL A 411 6.04 -20.17 -1.07
N PRO A 412 6.26 -18.91 -0.67
CA PRO A 412 5.22 -18.14 0.03
C PRO A 412 3.95 -17.91 -0.81
N ALA A 413 4.03 -17.85 -2.15
CA ALA A 413 2.86 -17.73 -3.01
C ALA A 413 1.99 -19.00 -2.96
N VAL A 414 2.61 -20.17 -3.08
CA VAL A 414 1.93 -21.46 -3.00
C VAL A 414 1.35 -21.68 -1.60
N VAL A 415 2.14 -21.38 -0.56
CA VAL A 415 1.69 -21.50 0.83
C VAL A 415 0.48 -20.60 1.07
N ALA A 416 0.50 -19.34 0.64
CA ALA A 416 -0.64 -18.44 0.75
C ALA A 416 -1.86 -18.98 -0.02
N ALA A 417 -1.68 -19.51 -1.24
CA ALA A 417 -2.75 -20.12 -2.02
C ALA A 417 -3.39 -21.32 -1.31
N VAL A 418 -2.62 -22.11 -0.56
CA VAL A 418 -3.11 -23.23 0.25
C VAL A 418 -3.81 -22.77 1.52
N PHE A 419 -3.33 -21.68 2.16
CA PHE A 419 -3.90 -21.19 3.42
C PHE A 419 -5.21 -20.40 3.23
N VAL A 420 -5.39 -19.69 2.12
CA VAL A 420 -6.64 -18.96 1.83
C VAL A 420 -7.89 -19.85 1.82
N PRO A 421 -7.90 -21.05 1.22
CA PRO A 421 -9.02 -21.99 1.32
C PRO A 421 -9.37 -22.42 2.75
N LEU A 422 -8.39 -22.49 3.64
CA LEU A 422 -8.57 -22.91 5.04
C LEU A 422 -9.25 -21.84 5.90
N ILE A 423 -9.33 -20.59 5.43
CA ILE A 423 -10.06 -19.54 6.14
C ILE A 423 -11.54 -19.94 6.19
N PRO A 424 -12.14 -20.10 7.38
CA PRO A 424 -13.54 -20.50 7.54
C PRO A 424 -14.49 -19.55 6.80
N LYS A 425 -15.65 -20.03 6.42
CA LYS A 425 -16.71 -19.13 5.93
C LYS A 425 -17.11 -18.21 7.09
N SER A 426 -17.24 -16.90 6.82
CA SER A 426 -17.70 -15.94 7.85
C SER A 426 -19.04 -16.39 8.42
N GLY A 427 -19.15 -16.54 9.74
CA GLY A 427 -20.40 -16.78 10.44
C GLY A 427 -21.39 -15.59 10.38
N CYS A 428 -20.93 -14.45 9.89
CA CYS A 428 -21.76 -13.26 9.66
C CYS A 428 -22.48 -13.36 8.32
N THR A 429 -23.48 -14.24 8.20
CA THR A 429 -24.50 -14.17 7.15
C THR A 429 -25.53 -13.09 7.50
N GLY A 430 -25.09 -11.82 7.59
CA GLY A 430 -25.98 -10.69 7.35
C GLY A 430 -26.18 -10.58 5.83
N PRO A 431 -27.34 -10.12 5.34
CA PRO A 431 -27.60 -10.03 3.92
C PRO A 431 -26.50 -9.18 3.28
N ALA A 432 -25.86 -9.75 2.27
CA ALA A 432 -24.99 -8.99 1.38
C ALA A 432 -25.82 -7.79 0.93
N HIS A 433 -25.35 -6.57 1.25
CA HIS A 433 -25.89 -5.37 0.62
C HIS A 433 -25.55 -5.45 -0.87
N GLY A 434 -26.36 -6.26 -1.56
CA GLY A 434 -26.49 -6.19 -3.00
C GLY A 434 -27.03 -4.79 -3.31
N TYR A 435 -26.25 -4.00 -4.00
CA TYR A 435 -26.76 -2.88 -4.78
C TYR A 435 -27.65 -3.46 -5.90
N GLY A 436 -28.87 -3.85 -5.54
CA GLY A 436 -29.90 -4.36 -6.41
C GLY A 436 -31.14 -3.49 -6.29
N ASN A 437 -31.35 -2.65 -7.29
CA ASN A 437 -32.61 -2.08 -7.75
C ASN A 437 -33.75 -1.96 -6.71
N GLY A 438 -33.86 -0.79 -6.09
CA GLY A 438 -35.02 -0.37 -5.29
C GLY A 438 -36.33 -0.22 -6.08
N LYS A 439 -36.52 -0.96 -7.17
CA LYS A 439 -37.77 -1.06 -7.94
C LYS A 439 -38.57 -2.33 -7.69
N THR A 440 -37.94 -3.41 -7.20
CA THR A 440 -38.63 -4.71 -7.00
C THR A 440 -39.28 -4.85 -5.64
N ASP A 441 -38.79 -4.15 -4.62
CA ASP A 441 -39.40 -4.26 -3.27
C ASP A 441 -40.66 -3.44 -3.10
N ARG A 442 -40.88 -2.38 -3.91
CA ARG A 442 -42.16 -1.65 -3.93
C ARG A 442 -43.30 -2.41 -4.56
N ILE A 443 -43.02 -3.43 -5.39
CA ILE A 443 -44.06 -4.23 -6.04
C ILE A 443 -44.49 -5.40 -5.15
N ARG A 444 -43.68 -5.89 -4.22
CA ARG A 444 -44.07 -6.91 -3.26
C ARG A 444 -44.88 -6.34 -2.10
N ALA A 445 -44.55 -5.16 -1.60
CA ALA A 445 -45.31 -4.53 -0.51
C ALA A 445 -46.74 -4.08 -0.94
N SER A 446 -46.98 -3.85 -2.23
CA SER A 446 -48.34 -3.50 -2.73
C SER A 446 -49.23 -4.72 -3.03
N LYS A 447 -48.71 -5.95 -3.00
CA LYS A 447 -49.48 -7.18 -3.21
C LYS A 447 -49.83 -7.91 -1.91
N GLU A 448 -49.28 -7.52 -0.78
CA GLU A 448 -49.63 -8.07 0.54
C GLU A 448 -50.61 -7.17 1.34
N ALA A 449 -50.97 -6.01 0.78
CA ALA A 449 -51.92 -5.06 1.38
C ALA A 449 -53.21 -4.88 0.58
N GLY A 450 -53.57 -5.84 -0.28
CA GLY A 450 -54.85 -5.87 -1.01
C GLY A 450 -55.58 -7.15 -0.85
#